data_74d2070e2dfdc0ee2811d8946ac9357a
#
_entry.id   74d2070e2dfdc0ee2811d8946ac9357a
#
_cell.length_a   1.000
_cell.length_b   1.000
_cell.length_c   1.000
_cell.angle_alpha   90.00
_cell.angle_beta   90.00
_cell.angle_gamma   90.00
#
_symmetry.space_group_name_H-M   'P 1'
#
loop_
_entity.id
_entity.type
_entity.pdbx_description
1 polymer ?
#
loop_
_entity_poly.entity_id
_entity_poly.type
_entity_poly.pdbx_seq_one_letter_code
_entity_poly.pdbx_strand_id
1 'polypeptide(L)'
;MTSYIDSFPGREIIIERKKFLYFGGTSYFGMQTDKDFQNIFITNIKKYGTSYGASRISNVQLSVYKKAENHLSKWIGSEDCTVLSSGYLAGQLICSLLSTKQYRL
;
A
#
# COMPACT_ATOMS: atom_id res chain seq x y z
N MET A 1 -29.07 1.94 3.69
CA MET A 1 -28.95 3.40 3.86
C MET A 1 -27.48 3.72 3.97
N THR A 2 -26.96 4.69 3.20
CA THR A 2 -25.54 5.08 3.23
C THR A 2 -25.38 6.32 4.11
N SER A 3 -24.44 6.29 5.06
CA SER A 3 -24.09 7.45 5.88
C SER A 3 -22.80 8.08 5.38
N TYR A 4 -22.73 9.40 5.37
CA TYR A 4 -21.56 10.17 4.97
C TYR A 4 -20.90 10.79 6.20
N ILE A 5 -19.57 10.81 6.24
CA ILE A 5 -18.77 11.39 7.31
C ILE A 5 -17.71 12.31 6.72
N ASP A 6 -17.39 13.40 7.43
CA ASP A 6 -16.43 14.42 6.98
C ASP A 6 -15.03 14.22 7.59
N SER A 7 -14.85 13.17 8.40
CA SER A 7 -13.59 12.83 9.04
C SER A 7 -13.13 11.43 8.63
N PHE A 8 -11.84 11.19 8.72
CA PHE A 8 -11.31 9.86 8.46
C PHE A 8 -11.86 8.87 9.49
N PRO A 9 -12.38 7.69 9.09
CA PRO A 9 -12.87 6.68 10.02
C PRO A 9 -11.70 6.06 10.79
N GLY A 10 -11.66 6.31 12.11
CA GLY A 10 -10.75 5.65 13.04
C GLY A 10 -11.42 4.46 13.72
N ARG A 11 -11.18 4.28 15.03
CA ARG A 11 -11.91 3.31 15.86
C ARG A 11 -13.37 3.70 16.07
N GLU A 12 -13.67 4.98 15.90
CA GLU A 12 -14.98 5.60 16.10
C GLU A 12 -15.28 6.54 14.94
N ILE A 13 -16.55 6.67 14.65
CA ILE A 13 -17.08 7.62 13.66
C ILE A 13 -18.17 8.46 14.29
N ILE A 14 -18.41 9.65 13.75
CA ILE A 14 -19.49 10.54 14.15
C ILE A 14 -20.47 10.64 12.99
N ILE A 15 -21.70 10.24 13.22
CA ILE A 15 -22.82 10.36 12.28
C ILE A 15 -23.90 11.16 12.98
N GLU A 16 -24.38 12.25 12.38
CA GLU A 16 -25.44 13.10 12.93
C GLU A 16 -25.17 13.51 14.41
N ARG A 17 -23.92 13.89 14.70
CA ARG A 17 -23.43 14.26 16.06
C ARG A 17 -23.45 13.12 17.08
N LYS A 18 -23.73 11.87 16.69
CA LYS A 18 -23.66 10.70 17.54
C LYS A 18 -22.39 9.91 17.27
N LYS A 19 -21.77 9.41 18.32
CA LYS A 19 -20.54 8.62 18.26
C LYS A 19 -20.89 7.13 18.16
N PHE A 20 -20.22 6.45 17.23
CA PHE A 20 -20.37 5.01 17.00
C PHE A 20 -19.00 4.36 16.94
N LEU A 21 -18.89 3.13 17.42
CA LEU A 21 -17.72 2.28 17.13
C LEU A 21 -17.78 1.86 15.67
N TYR A 22 -16.62 1.91 15.00
CA TYR A 22 -16.53 1.57 13.59
C TYR A 22 -15.79 0.25 13.39
N PHE A 23 -16.47 -0.75 12.86
CA PHE A 23 -15.97 -2.07 12.56
C PHE A 23 -15.85 -2.35 11.05
N GLY A 24 -16.11 -1.35 10.22
CA GLY A 24 -15.99 -1.45 8.77
C GLY A 24 -14.56 -1.20 8.28
N GLY A 25 -14.33 -1.59 7.04
CA GLY A 25 -13.04 -1.38 6.38
C GLY A 25 -11.97 -2.42 6.75
N THR A 26 -10.77 -2.24 6.19
CA THR A 26 -9.64 -3.19 6.28
C THR A 26 -8.42 -2.60 6.99
N SER A 27 -8.57 -1.47 7.66
CA SER A 27 -7.49 -0.79 8.37
C SER A 27 -7.25 -1.39 9.76
N TYR A 28 -6.84 -2.65 9.80
CA TYR A 28 -6.72 -3.43 11.04
C TYR A 28 -5.74 -2.85 12.05
N PHE A 29 -4.65 -2.23 11.58
CA PHE A 29 -3.64 -1.62 12.44
C PHE A 29 -3.81 -0.11 12.66
N GLY A 30 -4.80 0.53 12.01
CA GLY A 30 -5.05 1.96 12.14
C GLY A 30 -3.91 2.85 11.65
N MET A 31 -3.03 2.35 10.79
CA MET A 31 -1.84 3.06 10.29
C MET A 31 -2.17 4.40 9.64
N GLN A 32 -3.32 4.52 9.01
CA GLN A 32 -3.75 5.74 8.33
C GLN A 32 -3.98 6.92 9.28
N THR A 33 -4.22 6.67 10.56
CA THR A 33 -4.39 7.70 11.60
C THR A 33 -3.21 7.77 12.57
N ASP A 34 -2.21 6.91 12.40
CA ASP A 34 -1.00 6.93 13.19
C ASP A 34 -0.14 8.14 12.82
N LYS A 35 0.23 8.94 13.83
CA LYS A 35 0.93 10.21 13.64
C LYS A 35 2.37 10.01 13.14
N ASP A 36 3.04 8.98 13.61
CA ASP A 36 4.42 8.71 13.22
C ASP A 36 4.48 8.23 11.77
N PHE A 37 3.55 7.35 11.39
CA PHE A 37 3.39 6.93 10.00
C PHE A 37 3.07 8.11 9.08
N GLN A 38 2.15 9.00 9.47
CA GLN A 38 1.81 10.20 8.70
C GLN A 38 3.02 11.13 8.53
N ASN A 39 3.82 11.35 9.58
CA ASN A 39 5.01 12.19 9.52
C ASN A 39 6.07 11.59 8.58
N ILE A 40 6.30 10.29 8.64
CA ILE A 40 7.18 9.57 7.72
C ILE A 40 6.68 9.74 6.28
N PHE A 41 5.37 9.56 6.05
CA PHE A 41 4.75 9.69 4.74
C PHE A 41 4.93 11.11 4.17
N ILE A 42 4.62 12.15 4.95
CA ILE A 42 4.77 13.56 4.57
C ILE A 42 6.24 13.89 4.25
N THR A 43 7.17 13.42 5.07
CA THR A 43 8.61 13.62 4.86
C THR A 43 9.08 13.00 3.54
N ASN A 44 8.60 11.80 3.24
CA ASN A 44 8.95 11.12 2.01
C ASN A 44 8.28 11.75 0.78
N ILE A 45 7.05 12.26 0.89
CA ILE A 45 6.41 13.05 -0.18
C ILE A 45 7.25 14.28 -0.51
N LYS A 46 7.74 15.00 0.50
CA LYS A 46 8.60 16.19 0.29
C LYS A 46 9.93 15.83 -0.39
N LYS A 47 10.46 14.65 -0.14
CA LYS A 47 11.75 14.19 -0.68
C LYS A 47 11.64 13.59 -2.08
N TYR A 48 10.62 12.79 -2.33
CA TYR A 48 10.48 11.97 -3.55
C TYR A 48 9.34 12.42 -4.46
N GLY A 49 8.52 13.38 -4.02
CA GLY A 49 7.29 13.80 -4.72
C GLY A 49 6.10 12.90 -4.39
N THR A 50 4.95 13.27 -4.92
CA THR A 50 3.69 12.52 -4.74
C THR A 50 3.58 11.30 -5.66
N SER A 51 4.36 11.29 -6.74
CA SER A 51 4.47 10.18 -7.68
C SER A 51 5.80 10.23 -8.40
N TYR A 52 6.25 9.10 -8.94
CA TYR A 52 7.48 9.05 -9.73
C TYR A 52 7.31 9.68 -11.12
N GLY A 53 6.11 9.66 -11.68
CA GLY A 53 5.80 10.23 -13.00
C GLY A 53 6.40 9.48 -14.19
N ALA A 54 7.00 8.29 -13.98
CA ALA A 54 7.57 7.47 -15.04
C ALA A 54 7.36 5.98 -14.76
N SER A 55 7.56 5.13 -15.80
CA SER A 55 7.50 3.69 -15.68
C SER A 55 8.66 3.14 -14.85
N ARG A 56 8.40 2.03 -14.13
CA ARG A 56 9.44 1.27 -13.39
C ARG A 56 10.58 0.76 -14.28
N ILE A 57 10.34 0.57 -15.58
CA ILE A 57 11.35 0.15 -16.54
C ILE A 57 12.10 1.32 -17.20
N SER A 58 11.86 2.55 -16.73
CA SER A 58 12.60 3.73 -17.20
C SER A 58 14.10 3.59 -16.89
N ASN A 59 14.94 4.23 -17.70
CA ASN A 59 16.38 4.30 -17.52
C ASN A 59 16.83 5.10 -16.28
N VAL A 60 15.94 5.91 -15.72
CA VAL A 60 16.14 6.62 -14.44
C VAL A 60 15.13 6.09 -13.45
N GLN A 61 15.57 5.68 -12.28
CA GLN A 61 14.71 5.13 -11.23
C GLN A 61 15.04 5.74 -9.87
N LEU A 62 14.03 5.87 -9.02
CA LEU A 62 14.25 6.29 -7.64
C LEU A 62 14.86 5.13 -6.83
N SER A 63 15.99 5.39 -6.18
CA SER A 63 16.68 4.38 -5.35
C SER A 63 15.84 3.85 -4.19
N VAL A 64 14.77 4.56 -3.79
CA VAL A 64 13.86 4.15 -2.73
C VAL A 64 13.14 2.84 -3.05
N TYR A 65 12.82 2.57 -4.32
CA TYR A 65 12.20 1.30 -4.72
C TYR A 65 13.12 0.11 -4.40
N LYS A 66 14.37 0.17 -4.87
CA LYS A 66 15.35 -0.90 -4.60
C LYS A 66 15.63 -1.06 -3.11
N LYS A 67 15.72 0.03 -2.36
CA LYS A 67 15.90 -0.02 -0.91
C LYS A 67 14.72 -0.69 -0.21
N ALA A 68 13.49 -0.36 -0.61
CA ALA A 68 12.29 -0.97 -0.05
C ALA A 68 12.21 -2.47 -0.38
N GLU A 69 12.46 -2.85 -1.62
CA GLU A 69 12.47 -4.23 -2.08
C GLU A 69 13.53 -5.07 -1.35
N ASN A 70 14.75 -4.56 -1.21
CA ASN A 70 15.80 -5.22 -0.44
C ASN A 70 15.47 -5.33 1.06
N HIS A 71 14.78 -4.36 1.62
CA HIS A 71 14.34 -4.41 3.02
C HIS A 71 13.25 -5.47 3.21
N LEU A 72 12.27 -5.47 2.33
CA LEU A 72 11.16 -6.42 2.36
C LEU A 72 11.64 -7.86 2.14
N SER A 73 12.52 -8.11 1.15
CA SER A 73 13.07 -9.46 0.90
C SER A 73 13.76 -10.03 2.14
N LYS A 74 14.57 -9.22 2.83
CA LYS A 74 15.22 -9.63 4.09
C LYS A 74 14.21 -9.89 5.21
N TRP A 75 13.19 -9.05 5.31
CA TRP A 75 12.18 -9.18 6.35
C TRP A 75 11.32 -10.42 6.21
N ILE A 76 10.97 -10.80 4.97
CA ILE A 76 10.18 -12.00 4.68
C ILE A 76 11.02 -13.26 4.44
N GLY A 77 12.35 -13.14 4.40
CA GLY A 77 13.27 -14.27 4.17
C GLY A 77 13.28 -14.78 2.72
N SER A 78 12.97 -13.94 1.73
CA SER A 78 13.05 -14.30 0.31
C SER A 78 14.33 -13.79 -0.34
N GLU A 79 14.77 -14.42 -1.44
CA GLU A 79 15.92 -13.97 -2.22
C GLU A 79 15.67 -12.58 -2.81
N ASP A 80 14.48 -12.37 -3.38
CA ASP A 80 14.07 -11.12 -4.00
C ASP A 80 12.64 -10.73 -3.62
N CYS A 81 12.33 -9.45 -3.82
CA CYS A 81 11.02 -8.87 -3.64
C CYS A 81 10.78 -7.81 -4.72
N THR A 82 9.58 -7.78 -5.26
CA THR A 82 9.14 -6.75 -6.20
C THR A 82 7.88 -6.07 -5.68
N VAL A 83 7.94 -4.75 -5.55
CA VAL A 83 6.80 -3.93 -5.15
C VAL A 83 5.98 -3.55 -6.38
N LEU A 84 4.70 -3.84 -6.34
CA LEU A 84 3.72 -3.50 -7.39
C LEU A 84 2.73 -2.44 -6.89
N SER A 85 2.05 -1.78 -7.82
CA SER A 85 1.10 -0.71 -7.50
C SER A 85 -0.17 -1.17 -6.77
N SER A 86 -0.49 -2.46 -6.83
CA SER A 86 -1.65 -3.03 -6.13
C SER A 86 -1.53 -4.54 -5.98
N GLY A 87 -2.20 -5.11 -4.98
CA GLY A 87 -2.36 -6.54 -4.81
C GLY A 87 -3.14 -7.18 -5.96
N TYR A 88 -4.08 -6.45 -6.57
CA TYR A 88 -4.80 -6.92 -7.75
C TYR A 88 -3.85 -7.20 -8.92
N LEU A 89 -2.94 -6.25 -9.22
CA LEU A 89 -1.93 -6.42 -10.25
C LEU A 89 -0.98 -7.57 -9.92
N ALA A 90 -0.59 -7.72 -8.66
CA ALA A 90 0.23 -8.85 -8.21
C ALA A 90 -0.46 -10.19 -8.47
N GLY A 91 -1.74 -10.31 -8.13
CA GLY A 91 -2.54 -11.50 -8.41
C GLY A 91 -2.65 -11.81 -9.91
N GLN A 92 -2.94 -10.79 -10.73
CA GLN A 92 -2.99 -10.96 -12.19
C GLN A 92 -1.65 -11.45 -12.78
N LEU A 93 -0.54 -10.88 -12.29
CA LEU A 93 0.79 -11.28 -12.74
C LEU A 93 1.07 -12.76 -12.42
N ILE A 94 0.78 -13.18 -11.19
CA ILE A 94 0.95 -14.58 -10.77
C ILE A 94 0.06 -15.52 -11.61
N CYS A 95 -1.21 -15.18 -11.79
CA CYS A 95 -2.12 -15.99 -12.61
C CYS A 95 -1.62 -16.07 -14.07
N SER A 96 -1.11 -14.98 -14.62
CA SER A 96 -0.53 -14.97 -15.97
C SER A 96 0.69 -15.88 -16.10
N LEU A 97 1.58 -15.86 -15.11
CA LEU A 97 2.77 -16.72 -15.06
C LEU A 97 2.39 -18.21 -14.94
N LEU A 98 1.41 -18.54 -14.10
CA LEU A 98 0.97 -19.91 -13.88
C LEU A 98 0.16 -20.46 -15.07
N SER A 99 -0.53 -19.61 -15.82
CA SER A 99 -1.29 -20.01 -17.01
C SER A 99 -0.44 -20.24 -18.24
N THR A 100 0.79 -19.72 -18.28
CA THR A 100 1.75 -20.08 -19.31
C THR A 100 2.18 -21.53 -19.09
N LYS A 101 2.07 -22.39 -20.12
CA LYS A 101 2.25 -23.86 -20.10
C LYS A 101 3.57 -24.39 -19.47
N GLN A 102 4.35 -23.57 -18.82
CA GLN A 102 5.63 -23.94 -18.18
C GLN A 102 5.48 -24.57 -16.79
N TYR A 103 4.33 -24.37 -16.13
CA TYR A 103 4.09 -24.95 -14.81
C TYR A 103 2.92 -25.94 -14.92
N ARG A 104 3.22 -27.25 -14.82
CA ARG A 104 2.21 -28.27 -14.53
C ARG A 104 2.00 -28.26 -13.00
N LEU A 105 0.80 -27.91 -12.60
CA LEU A 105 0.33 -28.13 -11.24
C LEU A 105 0.10 -29.64 -11.01
#